data_9ba1bdc7b8ace2effd9004287411708e
#
_entry.id   9ba1bdc7b8ace2effd9004287411708e
#
_cell.length_a   1.000
_cell.length_b   1.000
_cell.length_c   1.000
_cell.angle_alpha   90.00
_cell.angle_beta   90.00
_cell.angle_gamma   90.00
#
_symmetry.space_group_name_H-M   'P 1'
#
loop_
_entity.id
_entity.type
_entity.pdbx_description
1 polymer ?
#
loop_
_entity_poly.entity_id
_entity_poly.type
_entity_poly.pdbx_seq_one_letter_code
_entity_poly.pdbx_strand_id
1 'polypeptide(L)'
;MNSPSTDQPFGDIERIFGYADAIDDSMPMQVVAPEMALMSCFTRQFCAALIRTAEACGGFDQHPDDPVPGHELSLAQISPRLFDSLQNDLGSRIWPQLQEQWQHIDYHGLNDAFIIKYQQGAQEELRLHHDVAQVSGSIKLNDDYTGAELEFPRQGFSNAPVPVGSLLVWPSLVTHPHRSAPITSGTKYSLTLWFELPLQLN
;
A
#
# COMPACT_ATOMS: atom_id res chain seq x y z
N MET A 1 28.32 -15.50 -29.42
CA MET A 1 27.79 -14.26 -28.92
C MET A 1 26.58 -14.62 -28.08
N ASN A 2 26.77 -14.77 -26.77
CA ASN A 2 25.68 -15.04 -25.81
C ASN A 2 24.95 -13.74 -25.53
N SER A 3 23.68 -13.69 -25.90
CA SER A 3 22.79 -12.64 -25.48
C SER A 3 22.74 -12.63 -23.94
N PRO A 4 22.78 -11.48 -23.27
CA PRO A 4 22.61 -11.46 -21.83
C PRO A 4 21.21 -11.97 -21.52
N SER A 5 21.15 -12.95 -20.61
CA SER A 5 19.93 -13.41 -19.98
C SER A 5 19.25 -12.20 -19.35
N THR A 6 18.04 -11.88 -19.79
CA THR A 6 17.15 -10.95 -19.14
C THR A 6 16.57 -11.64 -17.90
N ASP A 7 17.40 -11.96 -16.91
CA ASP A 7 16.93 -12.30 -15.58
C ASP A 7 16.34 -11.02 -14.98
N GLN A 8 15.04 -10.89 -15.15
CA GLN A 8 14.30 -9.77 -14.57
C GLN A 8 14.30 -9.93 -13.04
N PRO A 9 14.60 -8.86 -12.29
CA PRO A 9 14.60 -8.88 -10.82
C PRO A 9 13.27 -9.34 -10.21
N PHE A 10 12.20 -9.38 -10.99
CA PHE A 10 10.85 -9.82 -10.60
C PHE A 10 10.71 -11.33 -10.40
N GLY A 11 11.53 -12.16 -11.08
CA GLY A 11 11.50 -13.61 -10.89
C GLY A 11 11.94 -14.06 -9.51
N ASP A 12 12.60 -13.21 -8.74
CA ASP A 12 13.12 -13.58 -7.43
C ASP A 12 12.08 -13.46 -6.32
N ILE A 13 11.16 -12.48 -6.35
CA ILE A 13 10.05 -12.43 -5.38
C ILE A 13 9.14 -13.66 -5.56
N GLU A 14 8.80 -14.01 -6.80
CA GLU A 14 7.91 -15.14 -7.08
C GLU A 14 8.58 -16.49 -6.88
N ARG A 15 9.93 -16.57 -6.96
CA ARG A 15 10.71 -17.78 -6.71
C ARG A 15 11.05 -17.97 -5.24
N ILE A 16 11.30 -16.89 -4.51
CA ILE A 16 11.74 -16.94 -3.10
C ILE A 16 10.53 -16.98 -2.17
N PHE A 17 9.41 -16.33 -2.56
CA PHE A 17 8.18 -16.32 -1.79
C PHE A 17 7.01 -16.68 -2.72
N GLY A 18 6.49 -17.89 -2.61
CA GLY A 18 5.12 -18.12 -3.03
C GLY A 18 4.22 -17.08 -2.34
N TYR A 19 3.19 -16.59 -3.00
CA TYR A 19 2.30 -15.57 -2.40
C TYR A 19 1.74 -16.02 -1.04
N ALA A 20 1.48 -17.32 -0.87
CA ALA A 20 1.04 -17.89 0.40
C ALA A 20 2.03 -17.66 1.56
N ASP A 21 3.34 -17.65 1.26
CA ASP A 21 4.38 -17.39 2.26
C ASP A 21 4.52 -15.90 2.61
N ALA A 22 3.93 -15.03 1.78
CA ALA A 22 3.88 -13.59 2.03
C ALA A 22 2.83 -13.21 3.06
N ILE A 23 1.77 -14.01 3.20
CA ILE A 23 0.61 -13.69 4.02
C ILE A 23 0.95 -13.78 5.50
N ASP A 24 0.53 -12.77 6.25
CA ASP A 24 0.41 -12.76 7.70
C ASP A 24 -1.07 -12.53 8.05
N ASP A 25 -1.68 -13.47 8.77
CA ASP A 25 -3.06 -13.42 9.26
C ASP A 25 -3.12 -13.48 10.80
N SER A 26 -2.00 -13.21 11.46
CA SER A 26 -1.85 -13.33 12.92
C SER A 26 -2.69 -12.32 13.71
N MET A 27 -3.01 -11.16 13.12
CA MET A 27 -3.84 -10.12 13.73
C MET A 27 -5.15 -9.98 12.96
N PRO A 28 -6.29 -10.34 13.56
CA PRO A 28 -7.61 -10.15 12.94
C PRO A 28 -7.92 -8.66 12.79
N MET A 29 -8.93 -8.35 11.99
CA MET A 29 -9.40 -6.98 11.79
C MET A 29 -9.80 -6.34 13.12
N GLN A 30 -9.33 -5.12 13.33
CA GLN A 30 -9.63 -4.28 14.47
C GLN A 30 -10.04 -2.89 13.99
N VAL A 31 -11.07 -2.32 14.62
CA VAL A 31 -11.41 -0.90 14.41
C VAL A 31 -10.48 -0.07 15.29
N VAL A 32 -9.64 0.77 14.66
CA VAL A 32 -8.60 1.57 15.35
C VAL A 32 -8.95 3.05 15.47
N ALA A 33 -9.89 3.52 14.66
CA ALA A 33 -10.46 4.87 14.71
C ALA A 33 -11.84 4.82 14.01
N PRO A 34 -12.66 5.88 14.07
CA PRO A 34 -13.95 5.89 13.39
C PRO A 34 -13.81 5.51 11.91
N GLU A 35 -14.47 4.43 11.51
CA GLU A 35 -14.47 3.86 10.15
C GLU A 35 -13.06 3.53 9.61
N MET A 36 -12.12 3.19 10.47
CA MET A 36 -10.77 2.75 10.10
C MET A 36 -10.50 1.36 10.65
N ALA A 37 -10.07 0.46 9.79
CA ALA A 37 -9.76 -0.93 10.13
C ALA A 37 -8.25 -1.19 9.98
N LEU A 38 -7.71 -2.00 10.89
CA LEU A 38 -6.32 -2.46 10.89
C LEU A 38 -6.29 -3.97 11.02
N MET A 39 -5.46 -4.64 10.24
CA MET A 39 -5.24 -6.09 10.28
C MET A 39 -3.83 -6.44 9.80
N SER A 40 -3.33 -7.64 10.12
CA SER A 40 -2.11 -8.12 9.46
C SER A 40 -2.40 -8.49 8.00
N CYS A 41 -1.41 -8.31 7.14
CA CYS A 41 -1.51 -8.61 5.72
C CYS A 41 -0.29 -9.37 5.20
N PHE A 42 0.90 -8.83 5.41
CA PHE A 42 2.15 -9.40 4.94
C PHE A 42 3.13 -9.65 6.07
N THR A 43 3.95 -10.71 5.92
CA THR A 43 5.09 -10.96 6.79
C THR A 43 6.14 -9.85 6.62
N ARG A 44 6.85 -9.50 7.70
CA ARG A 44 7.97 -8.55 7.66
C ARG A 44 9.04 -8.96 6.64
N GLN A 45 9.26 -10.26 6.48
CA GLN A 45 10.24 -10.81 5.55
C GLN A 45 9.84 -10.52 4.10
N PHE A 46 8.55 -10.68 3.77
CA PHE A 46 8.03 -10.33 2.45
C PHE A 46 8.12 -8.81 2.19
N CYS A 47 7.75 -7.97 3.17
CA CYS A 47 7.87 -6.52 3.04
C CYS A 47 9.32 -6.11 2.72
N ALA A 48 10.30 -6.67 3.42
CA ALA A 48 11.71 -6.40 3.14
C ALA A 48 12.16 -6.87 1.74
N ALA A 49 11.65 -8.02 1.26
CA ALA A 49 11.92 -8.50 -0.08
C ALA A 49 11.28 -7.59 -1.15
N LEU A 50 10.05 -7.14 -0.92
CA LEU A 50 9.34 -6.23 -1.81
C LEU A 50 10.09 -4.90 -1.97
N ILE A 51 10.58 -4.31 -0.86
CA ILE A 51 11.40 -3.09 -0.89
C ILE A 51 12.67 -3.31 -1.74
N ARG A 52 13.42 -4.39 -1.49
CA ARG A 52 14.64 -4.68 -2.27
C ARG A 52 14.36 -4.81 -3.76
N THR A 53 13.25 -5.46 -4.12
CA THR A 53 12.87 -5.60 -5.53
C THR A 53 12.48 -4.26 -6.13
N ALA A 54 11.68 -3.46 -5.44
CA ALA A 54 11.30 -2.13 -5.87
C ALA A 54 12.52 -1.23 -6.10
N GLU A 55 13.49 -1.25 -5.18
CA GLU A 55 14.75 -0.50 -5.34
C GLU A 55 15.60 -1.00 -6.53
N ALA A 56 15.64 -2.33 -6.76
CA ALA A 56 16.34 -2.90 -7.90
C ALA A 56 15.66 -2.55 -9.24
N CYS A 57 14.35 -2.39 -9.27
CA CYS A 57 13.63 -1.92 -10.45
C CYS A 57 13.95 -0.46 -10.75
N GLY A 58 14.07 0.37 -9.72
CA GLY A 58 14.11 1.82 -9.86
C GLY A 58 12.79 2.37 -10.39
N GLY A 59 12.80 3.64 -10.84
CA GLY A 59 11.62 4.24 -11.48
C GLY A 59 10.57 4.72 -10.49
N PHE A 60 10.99 5.11 -9.28
CA PHE A 60 10.15 5.90 -8.40
C PHE A 60 10.01 7.31 -8.98
N ASP A 61 8.95 7.55 -9.72
CA ASP A 61 8.73 8.78 -10.45
C ASP A 61 7.50 9.52 -9.91
N GLN A 62 7.52 10.85 -10.07
CA GLN A 62 6.35 11.69 -9.84
C GLN A 62 5.53 11.80 -11.14
N HIS A 63 4.25 11.56 -11.08
CA HIS A 63 3.36 11.82 -12.19
C HIS A 63 3.05 13.33 -12.25
N PRO A 64 3.47 14.05 -13.31
CA PRO A 64 3.37 15.50 -13.36
C PRO A 64 1.92 16.02 -13.35
N ASP A 65 0.98 15.21 -13.77
CA ASP A 65 -0.45 15.54 -13.78
C ASP A 65 -1.19 15.16 -12.50
N ASP A 66 -0.50 14.52 -11.52
CA ASP A 66 -1.10 14.18 -10.24
C ASP A 66 -1.18 15.46 -9.38
N PRO A 67 -2.37 15.82 -8.89
CA PRO A 67 -2.53 16.96 -7.98
C PRO A 67 -1.84 16.75 -6.62
N VAL A 68 -1.47 15.52 -6.29
CA VAL A 68 -0.77 15.13 -5.04
C VAL A 68 0.41 14.20 -5.38
N PRO A 69 1.40 14.70 -6.16
CA PRO A 69 2.44 13.84 -6.72
C PRO A 69 3.29 13.20 -5.63
N GLY A 70 3.47 11.89 -5.74
CA GLY A 70 4.36 11.07 -4.91
C GLY A 70 5.52 10.48 -5.72
N HIS A 71 6.60 10.08 -5.06
CA HIS A 71 7.60 9.20 -5.65
C HIS A 71 7.09 7.77 -5.58
N GLU A 72 6.47 7.31 -6.65
CA GLU A 72 5.67 6.09 -6.71
C GLU A 72 6.23 5.09 -7.70
N LEU A 73 6.05 3.82 -7.40
CA LEU A 73 6.33 2.71 -8.30
C LEU A 73 5.16 1.73 -8.26
N SER A 74 4.45 1.57 -9.38
CA SER A 74 3.30 0.66 -9.47
C SER A 74 3.71 -0.79 -9.23
N LEU A 75 2.92 -1.50 -8.42
CA LEU A 75 3.11 -2.92 -8.16
C LEU A 75 2.99 -3.75 -9.45
N ALA A 76 2.11 -3.34 -10.36
CA ALA A 76 1.96 -4.00 -11.67
C ALA A 76 3.20 -3.84 -12.55
N GLN A 77 3.96 -2.74 -12.42
CA GLN A 77 5.25 -2.57 -13.10
C GLN A 77 6.34 -3.45 -12.46
N ILE A 78 6.29 -3.66 -11.14
CA ILE A 78 7.20 -4.57 -10.44
C ILE A 78 6.90 -6.02 -10.84
N SER A 79 5.65 -6.46 -10.73
CA SER A 79 5.19 -7.80 -11.10
C SER A 79 3.68 -7.81 -11.31
N PRO A 80 3.20 -7.97 -12.57
CA PRO A 80 1.76 -8.15 -12.83
C PRO A 80 1.16 -9.32 -12.05
N ARG A 81 1.91 -10.44 -11.92
CA ARG A 81 1.44 -11.62 -11.17
C ARG A 81 1.29 -11.34 -9.68
N LEU A 82 2.19 -10.55 -9.09
CA LEU A 82 2.06 -10.14 -7.70
C LEU A 82 0.84 -9.23 -7.52
N PHE A 83 0.61 -8.29 -8.43
CA PHE A 83 -0.59 -7.45 -8.43
C PHE A 83 -1.86 -8.30 -8.50
N ASP A 84 -1.94 -9.25 -9.42
CA ASP A 84 -3.10 -10.15 -9.56
C ASP A 84 -3.30 -11.02 -8.31
N SER A 85 -2.21 -11.55 -7.73
CA SER A 85 -2.27 -12.34 -6.50
C SER A 85 -2.77 -11.52 -5.32
N LEU A 86 -2.27 -10.29 -5.16
CA LEU A 86 -2.72 -9.36 -4.13
C LEU A 86 -4.19 -9.02 -4.31
N GLN A 87 -4.62 -8.65 -5.51
CA GLN A 87 -6.01 -8.32 -5.80
C GLN A 87 -6.96 -9.48 -5.46
N ASN A 88 -6.60 -10.71 -5.85
CA ASN A 88 -7.38 -11.90 -5.54
C ASN A 88 -7.44 -12.21 -4.04
N ASP A 89 -6.33 -12.05 -3.32
CA ASP A 89 -6.27 -12.24 -1.86
C ASP A 89 -7.12 -11.20 -1.12
N LEU A 90 -7.01 -9.93 -1.52
CA LEU A 90 -7.82 -8.86 -0.94
C LEU A 90 -9.32 -9.14 -1.10
N GLY A 91 -9.74 -9.60 -2.30
CA GLY A 91 -11.14 -9.95 -2.55
C GLY A 91 -11.63 -11.16 -1.77
N SER A 92 -10.78 -12.18 -1.59
CA SER A 92 -11.20 -13.45 -0.97
C SER A 92 -11.01 -13.49 0.54
N ARG A 93 -9.98 -12.86 1.07
CA ARG A 93 -9.60 -12.93 2.50
C ARG A 93 -9.93 -11.66 3.28
N ILE A 94 -9.67 -10.50 2.69
CA ILE A 94 -9.78 -9.20 3.38
C ILE A 94 -11.18 -8.60 3.22
N TRP A 95 -11.68 -8.56 1.98
CA TRP A 95 -12.94 -7.88 1.69
C TRP A 95 -14.15 -8.40 2.48
N PRO A 96 -14.33 -9.71 2.68
CA PRO A 96 -15.43 -10.23 3.52
C PRO A 96 -15.42 -9.67 4.94
N GLN A 97 -14.24 -9.45 5.53
CA GLN A 97 -14.11 -8.84 6.84
C GLN A 97 -14.50 -7.35 6.82
N LEU A 98 -14.15 -6.63 5.76
CA LEU A 98 -14.55 -5.22 5.59
C LEU A 98 -16.06 -5.09 5.39
N GLN A 99 -16.72 -6.03 4.71
CA GLN A 99 -18.17 -6.05 4.55
C GLN A 99 -18.94 -6.27 5.86
N GLU A 100 -18.34 -6.91 6.86
CA GLU A 100 -18.95 -6.98 8.21
C GLU A 100 -19.09 -5.59 8.83
N GLN A 101 -18.16 -4.67 8.55
CA GLN A 101 -18.22 -3.28 9.01
C GLN A 101 -18.99 -2.37 8.05
N TRP A 102 -18.82 -2.56 6.74
CA TRP A 102 -19.43 -1.75 5.69
C TRP A 102 -20.26 -2.62 4.76
N GLN A 103 -21.49 -2.97 5.16
CA GLN A 103 -22.37 -3.93 4.45
C GLN A 103 -22.78 -3.48 3.03
N HIS A 104 -22.53 -2.24 2.66
CA HIS A 104 -22.95 -1.65 1.37
C HIS A 104 -21.83 -1.55 0.34
N ILE A 105 -20.64 -2.10 0.64
CA ILE A 105 -19.52 -2.09 -0.31
C ILE A 105 -19.42 -3.43 -1.04
N ASP A 106 -19.16 -3.35 -2.35
CA ASP A 106 -18.85 -4.51 -3.18
C ASP A 106 -17.42 -4.47 -3.66
N TYR A 107 -16.78 -5.64 -3.80
CA TYR A 107 -15.43 -5.73 -4.31
C TYR A 107 -15.41 -5.67 -5.83
N HIS A 108 -14.75 -4.66 -6.38
CA HIS A 108 -14.58 -4.48 -7.83
C HIS A 108 -13.13 -4.65 -8.29
N GLY A 109 -12.20 -4.94 -7.37
CA GLY A 109 -10.78 -5.04 -7.63
C GLY A 109 -10.00 -3.82 -7.13
N LEU A 110 -8.74 -3.75 -7.53
CA LEU A 110 -7.87 -2.60 -7.32
C LEU A 110 -7.83 -1.74 -8.58
N ASN A 111 -8.07 -0.44 -8.44
CA ASN A 111 -7.76 0.53 -9.48
C ASN A 111 -6.25 0.68 -9.61
N ASP A 112 -5.53 0.73 -8.48
CA ASP A 112 -4.07 0.78 -8.45
C ASP A 112 -3.53 0.24 -7.11
N ALA A 113 -2.28 -0.22 -7.17
CA ALA A 113 -1.43 -0.55 -6.02
C ALA A 113 -0.01 -0.09 -6.32
N PHE A 114 0.53 0.79 -5.49
CA PHE A 114 1.86 1.36 -5.73
C PHE A 114 2.65 1.55 -4.44
N ILE A 115 3.96 1.37 -4.54
CA ILE A 115 4.88 1.66 -3.44
C ILE A 115 5.25 3.13 -3.51
N ILE A 116 5.03 3.85 -2.41
CA ILE A 116 5.46 5.24 -2.26
C ILE A 116 6.69 5.30 -1.35
N LYS A 117 7.70 6.09 -1.77
CA LYS A 117 8.98 6.24 -1.09
C LYS A 117 9.13 7.67 -0.55
N TYR A 118 9.43 7.77 0.74
CA TYR A 118 9.76 9.05 1.39
C TYR A 118 11.21 9.04 1.83
N GLN A 119 11.94 10.11 1.49
CA GLN A 119 13.35 10.28 1.80
C GLN A 119 13.69 11.76 1.85
N GLN A 120 14.58 12.16 2.78
CA GLN A 120 15.10 13.53 2.84
C GLN A 120 15.82 13.91 1.54
N GLY A 121 15.62 15.13 1.08
CA GLY A 121 16.19 15.65 -0.17
C GLY A 121 15.47 15.17 -1.44
N ALA A 122 14.40 14.36 -1.30
CA ALA A 122 13.55 13.91 -2.38
C ALA A 122 12.08 14.16 -2.00
N GLN A 123 11.26 13.14 -1.84
CA GLN A 123 9.92 13.30 -1.27
C GLN A 123 9.99 13.24 0.25
N GLU A 124 9.81 14.38 0.90
CA GLU A 124 9.92 14.45 2.36
C GLU A 124 8.58 14.27 3.06
N GLU A 125 7.49 14.69 2.44
CA GLU A 125 6.14 14.66 2.99
C GLU A 125 5.09 14.48 1.88
N LEU A 126 3.85 14.26 2.27
CA LEU A 126 2.71 14.37 1.37
C LEU A 126 1.65 15.23 2.05
N ARG A 127 1.24 16.32 1.36
CA ARG A 127 0.29 17.29 1.90
C ARG A 127 -1.06 16.64 2.25
N LEU A 128 -1.85 17.32 3.05
CA LEU A 128 -3.22 16.90 3.35
C LEU A 128 -4.06 16.78 2.07
N HIS A 129 -4.65 15.61 1.85
CA HIS A 129 -5.46 15.27 0.69
C HIS A 129 -6.50 14.20 1.04
N HIS A 130 -7.30 13.83 0.09
CA HIS A 130 -8.14 12.63 0.11
C HIS A 130 -7.93 11.86 -1.20
N ASP A 131 -8.14 10.56 -1.16
CA ASP A 131 -8.03 9.71 -2.32
C ASP A 131 -9.34 9.67 -3.12
N VAL A 132 -9.22 9.37 -4.41
CA VAL A 132 -10.37 9.15 -5.30
C VAL A 132 -10.51 7.63 -5.55
N ALA A 133 -10.98 6.94 -4.52
CA ALA A 133 -11.22 5.49 -4.54
C ALA A 133 -12.49 5.18 -3.74
N GLN A 134 -13.01 3.97 -3.80
CA GLN A 134 -14.11 3.53 -2.92
C GLN A 134 -13.61 3.42 -1.47
N VAL A 135 -12.54 2.68 -1.33
CA VAL A 135 -11.81 2.44 -0.09
C VAL A 135 -10.32 2.59 -0.41
N SER A 136 -9.55 3.13 0.51
CA SER A 136 -8.09 3.17 0.43
C SER A 136 -7.47 2.29 1.48
N GLY A 137 -6.29 1.77 1.18
CA GLY A 137 -5.48 1.00 2.11
C GLY A 137 -4.02 1.40 2.06
N SER A 138 -3.32 1.19 3.16
CA SER A 138 -1.87 1.37 3.23
C SER A 138 -1.25 0.24 4.04
N ILE A 139 -0.26 -0.45 3.45
CA ILE A 139 0.55 -1.45 4.13
C ILE A 139 1.90 -0.83 4.47
N LYS A 140 2.24 -0.82 5.76
CA LYS A 140 3.54 -0.35 6.25
C LYS A 140 4.62 -1.37 5.90
N LEU A 141 5.60 -0.99 5.05
CA LEU A 141 6.62 -1.93 4.58
C LEU A 141 7.89 -1.96 5.43
N ASN A 142 8.21 -0.88 6.17
CA ASN A 142 9.36 -0.81 7.08
C ASN A 142 9.10 0.10 8.28
N ASP A 143 10.01 0.13 9.24
CA ASP A 143 9.94 0.96 10.45
C ASP A 143 11.30 1.54 10.87
N ASP A 144 12.31 1.47 10.01
CA ASP A 144 13.66 2.01 10.24
C ASP A 144 13.80 3.47 9.76
N TYR A 145 12.82 4.30 10.09
CA TYR A 145 12.76 5.72 9.80
C TYR A 145 12.12 6.49 10.97
N THR A 146 12.23 7.82 10.95
CA THR A 146 11.52 8.72 11.87
C THR A 146 10.82 9.83 11.11
N GLY A 147 9.67 10.24 11.59
CA GLY A 147 8.73 11.09 10.85
C GLY A 147 7.94 10.29 9.81
N ALA A 148 7.40 10.97 8.83
CA ALA A 148 6.61 10.42 7.74
C ALA A 148 5.42 9.54 8.19
N GLU A 149 4.89 9.71 9.40
CA GLU A 149 3.68 9.03 9.84
C GLU A 149 2.51 9.39 8.92
N LEU A 150 1.69 8.39 8.60
CA LEU A 150 0.40 8.62 7.97
C LEU A 150 -0.58 9.10 9.04
N GLU A 151 -1.01 10.35 8.91
CA GLU A 151 -1.86 11.03 9.88
C GLU A 151 -3.24 11.31 9.32
N PHE A 152 -4.26 11.07 10.14
CA PHE A 152 -5.66 11.37 9.88
C PHE A 152 -6.16 12.40 10.90
N PRO A 153 -5.96 13.70 10.65
CA PRO A 153 -6.26 14.74 11.64
C PRO A 153 -7.73 14.75 12.08
N ARG A 154 -8.65 14.44 11.17
CA ARG A 154 -10.09 14.41 11.46
C ARG A 154 -10.47 13.26 12.39
N GLN A 155 -9.80 12.10 12.28
CA GLN A 155 -10.03 10.92 13.11
C GLN A 155 -9.16 10.92 14.38
N GLY A 156 -8.19 11.84 14.50
CA GLY A 156 -7.22 11.88 15.59
C GLY A 156 -6.31 10.64 15.60
N PHE A 157 -6.01 10.08 14.45
CA PHE A 157 -5.24 8.84 14.30
C PHE A 157 -3.90 9.06 13.58
N SER A 158 -2.89 8.30 13.98
CA SER A 158 -1.60 8.18 13.31
C SER A 158 -1.18 6.71 13.22
N ASN A 159 -0.53 6.35 12.12
CA ASN A 159 -0.02 4.99 11.92
C ASN A 159 1.35 4.75 12.58
N ALA A 160 1.84 5.64 13.43
CA ALA A 160 3.12 5.47 14.12
C ALA A 160 3.26 4.10 14.81
N PRO A 161 2.28 3.64 15.62
CA PRO A 161 2.36 2.36 16.33
C PRO A 161 2.02 1.14 15.46
N VAL A 162 1.61 1.34 14.20
CA VAL A 162 1.19 0.23 13.32
C VAL A 162 2.38 -0.67 12.99
N PRO A 163 2.28 -2.00 13.18
CA PRO A 163 3.34 -2.94 12.85
C PRO A 163 3.65 -2.99 11.35
N VAL A 164 4.87 -3.34 10.99
CA VAL A 164 5.25 -3.65 9.60
C VAL A 164 4.45 -4.85 9.10
N GLY A 165 3.98 -4.76 7.86
CA GLY A 165 3.15 -5.77 7.22
C GLY A 165 1.65 -5.62 7.49
N SER A 166 1.25 -4.72 8.39
CA SER A 166 -0.16 -4.47 8.65
C SER A 166 -0.79 -3.58 7.59
N LEU A 167 -2.02 -3.92 7.24
CA LEU A 167 -2.90 -3.16 6.36
C LEU A 167 -3.83 -2.28 7.19
N LEU A 168 -3.75 -0.98 6.99
CA LEU A 168 -4.70 0.02 7.46
C LEU A 168 -5.65 0.35 6.31
N VAL A 169 -6.97 0.34 6.56
CA VAL A 169 -8.02 0.58 5.56
C VAL A 169 -8.97 1.66 6.06
N TRP A 170 -9.41 2.53 5.15
CA TRP A 170 -10.36 3.61 5.45
C TRP A 170 -11.24 3.93 4.24
N PRO A 171 -12.46 4.46 4.45
CA PRO A 171 -13.25 5.05 3.38
C PRO A 171 -12.49 6.21 2.74
N SER A 172 -12.52 6.29 1.43
CA SER A 172 -11.84 7.34 0.69
C SER A 172 -12.67 8.62 0.58
N LEU A 173 -12.33 9.49 -0.34
CA LEU A 173 -12.98 10.77 -0.59
C LEU A 173 -12.91 11.71 0.64
N VAL A 174 -13.86 12.59 0.78
CA VAL A 174 -13.84 13.70 1.75
C VAL A 174 -13.94 13.29 3.22
N THR A 175 -14.21 12.01 3.52
CA THR A 175 -14.44 11.57 4.89
C THR A 175 -13.16 11.38 5.70
N HIS A 176 -12.08 10.92 5.03
CA HIS A 176 -10.80 10.58 5.67
C HIS A 176 -9.63 11.33 5.02
N PRO A 177 -9.59 12.68 5.15
CA PRO A 177 -8.43 13.44 4.70
C PRO A 177 -7.21 13.04 5.53
N HIS A 178 -6.09 12.79 4.84
CA HIS A 178 -4.86 12.32 5.46
C HIS A 178 -3.63 12.95 4.82
N ARG A 179 -2.49 12.81 5.50
CA ARG A 179 -1.19 13.30 5.03
C ARG A 179 -0.08 12.36 5.49
N SER A 180 1.08 12.42 4.85
CA SER A 180 2.32 11.92 5.45
C SER A 180 3.09 13.09 6.05
N ALA A 181 3.39 13.02 7.34
CA ALA A 181 4.22 14.01 8.04
C ALA A 181 5.63 14.06 7.42
N PRO A 182 6.40 15.14 7.63
CA PRO A 182 7.77 15.21 7.13
C PRO A 182 8.65 14.10 7.69
N ILE A 183 9.43 13.44 6.80
CA ILE A 183 10.46 12.49 7.22
C ILE A 183 11.65 13.21 7.82
N THR A 184 12.14 12.73 8.95
CA THR A 184 13.29 13.36 9.65
C THR A 184 14.57 12.52 9.59
N SER A 185 14.45 11.20 9.40
CA SER A 185 15.60 10.31 9.13
C SER A 185 15.16 8.98 8.51
N GLY A 186 16.09 8.32 7.84
CA GLY A 186 15.86 7.03 7.17
C GLY A 186 15.11 7.17 5.85
N THR A 187 14.52 6.06 5.40
CA THR A 187 13.67 6.01 4.20
C THR A 187 12.43 5.20 4.53
N LYS A 188 11.24 5.78 4.32
CA LYS A 188 9.97 5.08 4.50
C LYS A 188 9.48 4.51 3.18
N TYR A 189 8.94 3.30 3.25
CA TYR A 189 8.18 2.67 2.18
C TYR A 189 6.80 2.25 2.68
N SER A 190 5.78 2.52 1.88
CA SER A 190 4.42 2.01 2.10
C SER A 190 3.82 1.55 0.78
N LEU A 191 3.04 0.47 0.81
CA LEU A 191 2.24 0.03 -0.33
C LEU A 191 0.84 0.61 -0.18
N THR A 192 0.48 1.52 -1.06
CA THR A 192 -0.84 2.14 -1.13
C THR A 192 -1.73 1.30 -2.03
N LEU A 193 -2.99 1.14 -1.63
CA LEU A 193 -4.01 0.38 -2.33
C LEU A 193 -5.21 1.29 -2.58
N TRP A 194 -5.60 1.44 -3.84
CA TRP A 194 -6.83 2.13 -4.23
C TRP A 194 -7.83 1.11 -4.77
N PHE A 195 -8.90 0.88 -4.01
CA PHE A 195 -9.97 -0.02 -4.43
C PHE A 195 -10.87 0.65 -5.44
N GLU A 196 -11.23 -0.10 -6.47
CA GLU A 196 -11.98 0.42 -7.61
C GLU A 196 -13.36 0.94 -7.18
N LEU A 197 -13.74 2.08 -7.75
CA LEU A 197 -15.10 2.61 -7.61
C LEU A 197 -16.08 1.71 -8.37
N PRO A 198 -17.31 1.49 -7.86
CA PRO A 198 -18.33 0.79 -8.62
C PRO A 198 -18.51 1.48 -9.98
N LEU A 199 -18.51 0.69 -11.05
CA LEU A 199 -18.82 1.21 -12.39
C LEU A 199 -20.19 1.89 -12.33
N GLN A 200 -20.26 3.17 -12.66
CA GLN A 200 -21.54 3.82 -12.88
C GLN A 200 -22.15 3.18 -14.12
N LEU A 201 -23.18 2.36 -13.92
CA LEU A 201 -24.03 1.92 -15.01
C LEU A 201 -24.74 3.16 -15.57
N ASN A 202 -24.27 3.64 -16.73
CA ASN A 202 -24.94 4.66 -17.50
C ASN A 202 -26.26 4.14 -18.10
#